data_c31455994eb476223111176dfad51c56
#
_entry.id   c31455994eb476223111176dfad51c56
#
_cell.length_a   1.000
_cell.length_b   1.000
_cell.length_c   1.000
_cell.angle_alpha   90.00
_cell.angle_beta   90.00
_cell.angle_gamma   90.00
#
_symmetry.space_group_name_H-M   'P 1'
#
loop_
_entity.id
_entity.type
_entity.pdbx_description
1 polymer ?
#
loop_
_entity_poly.entity_id
_entity_poly.type
_entity_poly.pdbx_seq_one_letter_code
_entity_poly.pdbx_strand_id
1 'polypeptide(L)'
;MLDQTVPTGGTYNDIPIAFETVADSSDAATLGEVLPSATWIGPPDDNNSLYPDGQLRGLIPLAQGTMAGFTGKRFCLSEPFLPHAWPIQYRITTEEDIVAIASTSNGVAALTDGQPYFITGTEPSSMTAVRIDLAQACINEHSVVDMGDYVLYAGPDGLCGVQSATGSVVTKGLISAKQWNADFNPTTYRAFRHECTYVAFHASGGWVYDPRADEDALSTLTLSSEVRGGYRNPKDGQLYIIVGNKIKKYQGSATSNTLKFKSKKFVTPAPVSMGWVSVNAAVYPVTVKVYGDGALLAHYTLTKSGSTYTQATTVPSGISNGTLREPIMRMPAAVAQEWEIQVEGTDINEFCLAQSMDEIRQS
;
A
#
# COMPACT_ATOMS: atom_id res chain seq x y z
N MET A 1 -9.88 -6.09 -26.95
CA MET A 1 -10.37 -6.31 -28.33
C MET A 1 -11.68 -7.03 -28.20
N LEU A 2 -12.78 -6.34 -28.36
CA LEU A 2 -14.10 -6.97 -28.48
C LEU A 2 -14.20 -7.46 -29.92
N ASP A 3 -14.33 -8.74 -30.07
CA ASP A 3 -14.59 -9.36 -31.36
C ASP A 3 -16.02 -8.96 -31.79
N GLN A 4 -16.10 -8.14 -32.81
CA GLN A 4 -17.37 -7.58 -33.25
C GLN A 4 -17.64 -8.00 -34.67
N THR A 5 -18.14 -9.18 -34.78
CA THR A 5 -18.94 -9.55 -35.93
C THR A 5 -20.29 -8.90 -35.79
N VAL A 6 -20.50 -7.77 -36.46
CA VAL A 6 -21.82 -7.19 -36.63
C VAL A 6 -22.65 -8.16 -37.45
N PRO A 7 -23.73 -8.72 -36.93
CA PRO A 7 -24.59 -9.59 -37.74
C PRO A 7 -25.20 -8.75 -38.86
N THR A 8 -25.02 -9.19 -40.09
CA THR A 8 -25.62 -8.57 -41.24
C THR A 8 -27.14 -8.55 -41.09
N GLY A 9 -27.74 -7.34 -40.92
CA GLY A 9 -29.20 -7.16 -40.82
C GLY A 9 -29.75 -6.95 -39.41
N GLY A 10 -28.94 -6.74 -38.38
CA GLY A 10 -29.39 -6.41 -37.02
C GLY A 10 -29.55 -4.89 -36.82
N THR A 11 -30.73 -4.43 -36.42
CA THR A 11 -30.92 -3.09 -35.88
C THR A 11 -30.48 -3.09 -34.40
N TYR A 12 -29.43 -2.36 -34.10
CA TYR A 12 -28.99 -2.14 -32.71
C TYR A 12 -29.67 -0.90 -32.11
N ASN A 13 -31.00 -0.92 -32.06
CA ASN A 13 -31.75 0.27 -31.62
C ASN A 13 -31.66 0.56 -30.12
N ASP A 14 -31.14 -0.35 -29.30
CA ASP A 14 -31.18 -0.21 -27.85
C ASP A 14 -29.81 -0.30 -27.15
N ILE A 15 -28.72 -0.35 -27.92
CA ILE A 15 -27.39 -0.38 -27.34
C ILE A 15 -26.67 0.92 -27.70
N PRO A 16 -26.47 1.84 -26.75
CA PRO A 16 -25.76 3.09 -26.99
C PRO A 16 -24.24 2.88 -27.09
N ILE A 17 -23.83 1.96 -27.93
CA ILE A 17 -22.42 1.69 -28.17
C ILE A 17 -22.09 2.25 -29.54
N ALA A 18 -21.47 3.39 -29.53
CA ALA A 18 -21.02 4.05 -30.71
C ALA A 18 -19.59 3.66 -31.04
N PHE A 19 -19.40 2.48 -31.52
CA PHE A 19 -18.19 2.23 -32.26
C PHE A 19 -18.52 1.44 -33.50
N GLU A 20 -17.82 1.77 -34.50
CA GLU A 20 -17.90 1.14 -35.79
C GLU A 20 -16.56 0.49 -36.07
N THR A 21 -16.58 -0.80 -36.26
CA THR A 21 -15.50 -1.46 -36.94
C THR A 21 -15.98 -1.73 -38.35
N VAL A 22 -15.50 -0.96 -39.26
CA VAL A 22 -15.67 -1.29 -40.65
C VAL A 22 -14.67 -2.38 -41.00
N ALA A 23 -15.13 -3.60 -41.06
CA ALA A 23 -14.30 -4.74 -41.41
C ALA A 23 -13.98 -4.79 -42.89
N ASP A 24 -14.79 -4.19 -43.72
CA ASP A 24 -14.63 -4.10 -45.16
C ASP A 24 -15.13 -2.74 -45.66
N SER A 25 -14.40 -2.14 -46.58
CA SER A 25 -14.77 -0.88 -47.20
C SER A 25 -16.10 -0.95 -48.02
N SER A 26 -16.57 -2.13 -48.35
CA SER A 26 -17.86 -2.34 -48.99
C SER A 26 -19.04 -2.15 -48.01
N ASP A 27 -18.83 -2.35 -46.73
CA ASP A 27 -19.89 -2.21 -45.71
C ASP A 27 -20.00 -0.78 -45.15
N ALA A 28 -19.06 0.10 -45.46
CA ALA A 28 -19.04 1.48 -45.02
C ALA A 28 -20.28 2.29 -45.52
N ALA A 29 -20.91 1.86 -46.58
CA ALA A 29 -22.11 2.48 -47.09
C ALA A 29 -23.41 2.09 -46.33
N THR A 30 -23.38 1.04 -45.54
CA THR A 30 -24.51 0.52 -44.78
C THR A 30 -24.50 0.90 -43.31
N LEU A 31 -23.39 1.38 -42.80
CA LEU A 31 -23.25 1.95 -41.47
C LEU A 31 -23.74 3.40 -41.49
N GLY A 32 -25.03 3.58 -41.72
CA GLY A 32 -25.55 4.80 -42.24
C GLY A 32 -26.11 5.79 -41.27
N GLU A 33 -26.11 5.59 -39.97
CA GLU A 33 -26.56 6.61 -39.03
C GLU A 33 -25.54 6.86 -37.96
N VAL A 34 -24.95 8.05 -38.04
CA VAL A 34 -24.24 8.63 -36.89
C VAL A 34 -25.22 8.66 -35.73
N LEU A 35 -24.90 7.99 -34.67
CA LEU A 35 -25.66 8.04 -33.42
C LEU A 35 -25.91 9.49 -33.05
N PRO A 36 -27.17 9.92 -32.94
CA PRO A 36 -27.52 11.32 -32.69
C PRO A 36 -27.21 11.65 -31.22
N SER A 37 -25.96 11.90 -30.94
CA SER A 37 -25.56 12.51 -29.67
C SER A 37 -24.86 13.82 -29.97
N ALA A 38 -25.55 14.93 -29.71
CA ALA A 38 -24.94 16.25 -29.78
C ALA A 38 -23.78 16.43 -28.80
N THR A 39 -23.63 15.51 -27.87
CA THR A 39 -22.63 15.53 -26.81
C THR A 39 -21.52 14.48 -27.02
N TRP A 40 -21.60 13.66 -28.07
CA TRP A 40 -20.58 12.64 -28.27
C TRP A 40 -19.28 13.22 -28.80
N ILE A 41 -18.33 13.28 -27.92
CA ILE A 41 -16.93 13.60 -28.20
C ILE A 41 -16.13 12.43 -27.60
N GLY A 42 -15.21 11.84 -28.39
CA GLY A 42 -14.33 10.75 -27.93
C GLY A 42 -13.41 11.18 -26.78
N PRO A 43 -12.73 10.23 -26.16
CA PRO A 43 -11.74 10.56 -25.12
C PRO A 43 -10.59 11.39 -25.71
N PRO A 44 -9.86 12.14 -24.90
CA PRO A 44 -8.66 12.85 -25.32
C PRO A 44 -7.67 11.89 -26.00
N ASP A 45 -7.09 12.36 -27.10
CA ASP A 45 -6.15 11.64 -27.93
C ASP A 45 -5.09 12.60 -28.44
N ASP A 46 -3.81 12.23 -28.42
CA ASP A 46 -2.67 13.03 -28.85
C ASP A 46 -2.67 13.32 -30.37
N ASN A 47 -3.44 12.56 -31.15
CA ASN A 47 -3.61 12.77 -32.58
C ASN A 47 -4.79 13.70 -32.92
N ASN A 48 -5.56 14.11 -31.92
CA ASN A 48 -6.74 14.92 -32.14
C ASN A 48 -6.47 16.40 -31.85
N SER A 49 -6.65 17.27 -32.84
CA SER A 49 -6.49 18.72 -32.69
C SER A 49 -7.42 19.36 -31.64
N LEU A 50 -8.53 18.69 -31.31
CA LEU A 50 -9.43 19.09 -30.24
C LEU A 50 -8.93 18.73 -28.83
N TYR A 51 -7.92 17.89 -28.75
CA TYR A 51 -7.38 17.36 -27.50
C TYR A 51 -5.85 17.40 -27.49
N PRO A 52 -5.27 18.60 -27.39
CA PRO A 52 -3.81 18.75 -27.44
C PRO A 52 -3.08 18.21 -26.20
N ASP A 53 -3.81 17.73 -25.22
CA ASP A 53 -3.28 17.34 -23.91
C ASP A 53 -2.77 15.89 -23.85
N GLY A 54 -2.83 15.15 -24.95
CA GLY A 54 -2.38 13.76 -25.02
C GLY A 54 -3.45 12.73 -24.61
N GLN A 55 -3.03 11.47 -24.51
CA GLN A 55 -3.92 10.35 -24.23
C GLN A 55 -4.49 10.38 -22.83
N LEU A 56 -5.73 9.90 -22.70
CA LEU A 56 -6.40 9.73 -21.41
C LEU A 56 -5.72 8.60 -20.61
N ARG A 57 -5.43 8.89 -19.35
CA ARG A 57 -4.73 7.99 -18.39
C ARG A 57 -5.58 7.79 -17.14
N GLY A 58 -5.23 6.78 -16.34
CA GLY A 58 -5.75 6.56 -15.00
C GLY A 58 -7.26 6.32 -14.96
N LEU A 59 -7.82 5.52 -15.87
CA LEU A 59 -9.25 5.25 -15.94
C LEU A 59 -9.77 4.58 -14.68
N ILE A 60 -10.76 5.20 -14.04
CA ILE A 60 -11.49 4.66 -12.89
C ILE A 60 -13.00 4.74 -13.11
N PRO A 61 -13.76 3.74 -12.66
CA PRO A 61 -15.21 3.81 -12.63
C PRO A 61 -15.66 4.66 -11.44
N LEU A 62 -16.70 5.47 -11.67
CA LEU A 62 -17.40 6.23 -10.65
C LEU A 62 -18.84 5.75 -10.50
N ALA A 63 -19.56 6.35 -9.57
CA ALA A 63 -20.99 6.11 -9.42
C ALA A 63 -21.77 6.45 -10.70
N GLN A 64 -22.97 5.89 -10.84
CA GLN A 64 -23.89 6.15 -11.95
C GLN A 64 -23.33 5.82 -13.34
N GLY A 65 -22.41 4.85 -13.44
CA GLY A 65 -21.86 4.41 -14.72
C GLY A 65 -20.99 5.46 -15.43
N THR A 66 -20.48 6.44 -14.70
CA THR A 66 -19.53 7.44 -15.20
C THR A 66 -18.12 6.89 -15.10
N MET A 67 -17.29 7.19 -16.09
CA MET A 67 -15.86 6.94 -16.06
C MET A 67 -15.11 8.24 -15.83
N ALA A 68 -14.02 8.18 -15.07
CA ALA A 68 -13.09 9.29 -14.92
C ALA A 68 -11.71 8.92 -15.43
N GLY A 69 -10.98 9.90 -15.91
CA GLY A 69 -9.58 9.79 -16.34
C GLY A 69 -8.93 11.16 -16.35
N PHE A 70 -7.66 11.22 -16.67
CA PHE A 70 -6.95 12.50 -16.74
C PHE A 70 -5.99 12.56 -17.91
N THR A 71 -5.64 13.77 -18.32
CA THR A 71 -4.57 14.06 -19.27
C THR A 71 -3.92 15.39 -18.91
N GLY A 72 -2.60 15.40 -18.66
CA GLY A 72 -1.90 16.59 -18.15
C GLY A 72 -2.60 17.18 -16.93
N LYS A 73 -3.03 18.45 -17.03
CA LYS A 73 -3.73 19.18 -15.96
C LYS A 73 -5.26 18.99 -15.95
N ARG A 74 -5.78 18.11 -16.79
CA ARG A 74 -7.23 17.99 -16.98
C ARG A 74 -7.75 16.68 -16.45
N PHE A 75 -8.63 16.76 -15.48
CA PHE A 75 -9.50 15.68 -15.06
C PHE A 75 -10.71 15.64 -15.98
N CYS A 76 -10.99 14.49 -16.56
CA CYS A 76 -12.02 14.29 -17.56
C CYS A 76 -13.06 13.29 -17.08
N LEU A 77 -14.32 13.51 -17.44
CA LEU A 77 -15.43 12.63 -17.09
C LEU A 77 -16.18 12.20 -18.35
N SER A 78 -16.65 10.96 -18.37
CA SER A 78 -17.57 10.49 -19.40
C SER A 78 -19.01 10.88 -19.09
N GLU A 79 -19.88 10.79 -20.09
CA GLU A 79 -21.32 10.75 -19.86
C GLU A 79 -21.72 9.51 -19.05
N PRO A 80 -22.73 9.59 -18.19
CA PRO A 80 -23.26 8.44 -17.46
C PRO A 80 -23.70 7.34 -18.42
N PHE A 81 -23.24 6.10 -18.17
CA PHE A 81 -23.49 4.91 -18.98
C PHE A 81 -22.99 4.95 -20.42
N LEU A 82 -22.26 6.02 -20.82
CA LEU A 82 -21.67 6.19 -22.14
C LEU A 82 -20.15 6.35 -22.03
N PRO A 83 -19.41 5.27 -21.80
CA PRO A 83 -17.95 5.34 -21.54
C PRO A 83 -17.12 5.81 -22.75
N HIS A 84 -17.72 5.95 -23.91
CA HIS A 84 -17.12 6.47 -25.13
C HIS A 84 -17.33 7.98 -25.32
N ALA A 85 -18.26 8.60 -24.58
CA ALA A 85 -18.59 10.03 -24.71
C ALA A 85 -17.93 10.84 -23.58
N TRP A 86 -17.06 11.77 -23.98
CA TRP A 86 -16.24 12.58 -23.05
C TRP A 86 -16.42 14.07 -23.35
N PRO A 87 -17.54 14.69 -22.95
CA PRO A 87 -17.84 16.09 -23.24
C PRO A 87 -16.76 17.02 -22.67
N ILE A 88 -16.42 18.06 -23.45
CA ILE A 88 -15.40 19.05 -23.06
C ILE A 88 -15.83 19.81 -21.79
N GLN A 89 -17.13 20.06 -21.64
CA GLN A 89 -17.70 20.76 -20.48
C GLN A 89 -17.52 19.98 -19.15
N TYR A 90 -17.23 18.68 -19.19
CA TYR A 90 -17.00 17.86 -18.00
C TYR A 90 -15.53 17.79 -17.60
N ARG A 91 -14.70 18.65 -18.18
CA ARG A 91 -13.27 18.70 -17.86
C ARG A 91 -13.04 19.75 -16.78
N ILE A 92 -12.32 19.31 -15.75
CA ILE A 92 -11.89 20.15 -14.64
C ILE A 92 -10.37 20.34 -14.77
N THR A 93 -9.89 21.58 -14.72
CA THR A 93 -8.47 21.88 -14.85
C THR A 93 -7.86 22.16 -13.49
N THR A 94 -6.74 21.53 -13.22
CA THR A 94 -5.87 21.77 -12.04
C THR A 94 -4.74 22.74 -12.38
N GLU A 95 -4.07 23.30 -11.36
CA GLU A 95 -2.94 24.21 -11.57
C GLU A 95 -1.68 23.46 -12.01
N GLU A 96 -1.49 22.25 -11.48
CA GLU A 96 -0.36 21.37 -11.72
C GLU A 96 -0.77 20.11 -12.49
N ASP A 97 0.22 19.37 -13.03
CA ASP A 97 -0.04 18.15 -13.77
C ASP A 97 -0.53 17.02 -12.85
N ILE A 98 -1.59 16.34 -13.27
CA ILE A 98 -2.12 15.20 -12.54
C ILE A 98 -1.21 13.99 -12.76
N VAL A 99 -0.75 13.40 -11.69
CA VAL A 99 0.08 12.18 -11.70
C VAL A 99 -0.78 10.92 -11.63
N ALA A 100 -1.81 10.94 -10.77
CA ALA A 100 -2.75 9.83 -10.63
C ALA A 100 -4.09 10.31 -10.05
N ILE A 101 -5.12 9.49 -10.25
CA ILE A 101 -6.43 9.68 -9.63
C ILE A 101 -6.86 8.41 -8.91
N ALA A 102 -7.61 8.58 -7.83
CA ALA A 102 -8.21 7.46 -7.10
C ALA A 102 -9.59 7.83 -6.58
N SER A 103 -10.52 6.89 -6.66
CA SER A 103 -11.87 7.06 -6.13
C SER A 103 -11.90 6.82 -4.63
N THR A 104 -12.79 7.54 -3.96
CA THR A 104 -13.16 7.32 -2.56
C THR A 104 -14.67 7.26 -2.44
N SER A 105 -15.17 6.89 -1.26
CA SER A 105 -16.63 6.89 -1.00
C SER A 105 -17.31 8.24 -1.27
N ASN A 106 -16.59 9.36 -1.17
CA ASN A 106 -17.14 10.71 -1.23
C ASN A 106 -16.73 11.54 -2.47
N GLY A 107 -15.89 11.00 -3.34
CA GLY A 107 -15.38 11.71 -4.51
C GLY A 107 -14.12 11.12 -5.09
N VAL A 108 -13.34 11.93 -5.77
CA VAL A 108 -12.09 11.53 -6.41
C VAL A 108 -10.94 12.39 -5.90
N ALA A 109 -9.89 11.76 -5.44
CA ALA A 109 -8.62 12.43 -5.19
C ALA A 109 -7.84 12.52 -6.51
N ALA A 110 -7.52 13.73 -6.95
CA ALA A 110 -6.61 13.98 -8.05
C ALA A 110 -5.26 14.43 -7.46
N LEU A 111 -4.28 13.57 -7.63
CA LEU A 111 -2.94 13.73 -7.05
C LEU A 111 -2.04 14.32 -8.13
N THR A 112 -1.46 15.47 -7.84
CA THR A 112 -0.67 16.25 -8.79
C THR A 112 0.82 16.22 -8.43
N ASP A 113 1.64 16.75 -9.30
CA ASP A 113 3.05 17.02 -9.04
C ASP A 113 3.29 18.27 -8.16
N GLY A 114 2.20 18.82 -7.60
CA GLY A 114 2.17 19.88 -6.60
C GLY A 114 1.25 19.54 -5.44
N GLN A 115 0.18 20.32 -5.26
CA GLN A 115 -0.81 20.06 -4.21
C GLN A 115 -1.96 19.19 -4.73
N PRO A 116 -2.46 18.22 -3.95
CA PRO A 116 -3.57 17.37 -4.35
C PRO A 116 -4.90 18.14 -4.39
N TYR A 117 -5.82 17.64 -5.19
CA TYR A 117 -7.19 18.14 -5.30
C TYR A 117 -8.16 17.05 -4.89
N PHE A 118 -9.30 17.47 -4.34
CA PHE A 118 -10.43 16.60 -4.11
C PHE A 118 -11.61 17.05 -4.96
N ILE A 119 -12.13 16.14 -5.78
CA ILE A 119 -13.18 16.40 -6.76
C ILE A 119 -14.45 15.74 -6.26
N THR A 120 -15.50 16.53 -6.08
CA THR A 120 -16.80 16.09 -5.58
C THR A 120 -17.94 16.59 -6.46
N GLY A 121 -19.01 15.86 -6.46
CA GLY A 121 -20.25 16.17 -7.17
C GLY A 121 -21.07 14.91 -7.39
N THR A 122 -22.34 15.07 -7.65
CA THR A 122 -23.27 13.96 -7.93
C THR A 122 -23.36 13.61 -9.40
N GLU A 123 -23.16 14.60 -10.26
CA GLU A 123 -23.25 14.48 -11.72
C GLU A 123 -22.01 15.08 -12.38
N PRO A 124 -21.55 14.56 -13.53
CA PRO A 124 -20.36 15.05 -14.21
C PRO A 124 -20.38 16.56 -14.48
N SER A 125 -21.55 17.12 -14.81
CA SER A 125 -21.73 18.57 -15.09
C SER A 125 -21.60 19.46 -13.86
N SER A 126 -21.76 18.90 -12.65
CA SER A 126 -21.77 19.63 -11.39
C SER A 126 -20.55 19.34 -10.51
N MET A 127 -19.62 18.52 -10.98
CA MET A 127 -18.41 18.22 -10.23
C MET A 127 -17.50 19.44 -10.10
N THR A 128 -16.94 19.62 -8.92
CA THR A 128 -16.01 20.70 -8.59
C THR A 128 -14.76 20.17 -7.93
N ALA A 129 -13.62 20.82 -8.21
CA ALA A 129 -12.34 20.50 -7.59
C ALA A 129 -12.02 21.49 -6.48
N VAL A 130 -11.62 20.99 -5.33
CA VAL A 130 -11.12 21.77 -4.21
C VAL A 130 -9.64 21.40 -4.00
N ARG A 131 -8.76 22.40 -4.02
CA ARG A 131 -7.35 22.20 -3.70
C ARG A 131 -7.18 21.90 -2.22
N ILE A 132 -6.42 20.90 -1.90
CA ILE A 132 -6.13 20.50 -0.52
C ILE A 132 -4.88 21.24 -0.06
N ASP A 133 -4.94 21.82 1.13
CA ASP A 133 -3.78 22.48 1.75
C ASP A 133 -2.78 21.44 2.31
N LEU A 134 -2.12 20.76 1.39
CA LEU A 134 -1.06 19.79 1.67
C LEU A 134 0.05 19.97 0.63
N ALA A 135 1.14 20.60 1.02
CA ALA A 135 2.29 20.85 0.14
C ALA A 135 3.15 19.59 -0.03
N GLN A 136 2.53 18.53 -0.56
CA GLN A 136 3.13 17.22 -0.81
C GLN A 136 2.72 16.71 -2.18
N ALA A 137 3.63 16.81 -3.14
CA ALA A 137 3.43 16.27 -4.49
C ALA A 137 3.28 14.76 -4.48
N CYS A 138 2.55 14.21 -5.43
CA CYS A 138 2.56 12.78 -5.72
C CYS A 138 3.80 12.46 -6.57
N ILE A 139 4.79 11.79 -6.00
CA ILE A 139 6.07 11.51 -6.67
C ILE A 139 6.09 10.16 -7.39
N ASN A 140 5.03 9.36 -7.28
CA ASN A 140 4.97 8.03 -7.87
C ASN A 140 3.51 7.61 -8.14
N GLU A 141 3.14 7.47 -9.40
CA GLU A 141 1.78 7.06 -9.80
C GLU A 141 1.41 5.66 -9.26
N HIS A 142 2.39 4.76 -9.15
CA HIS A 142 2.17 3.40 -8.66
C HIS A 142 2.07 3.29 -7.14
N SER A 143 2.27 4.38 -6.43
CA SER A 143 2.10 4.44 -4.98
C SER A 143 0.66 4.73 -4.55
N VAL A 144 -0.19 5.13 -5.49
CA VAL A 144 -1.55 5.57 -5.19
C VAL A 144 -2.46 4.39 -4.93
N VAL A 145 -3.03 4.34 -3.74
CA VAL A 145 -3.91 3.25 -3.30
C VAL A 145 -5.17 3.79 -2.67
N ASP A 146 -6.30 3.35 -3.21
CA ASP A 146 -7.61 3.54 -2.62
C ASP A 146 -7.78 2.63 -1.40
N MET A 147 -7.93 3.24 -0.22
CA MET A 147 -8.19 2.55 1.05
C MET A 147 -9.69 2.49 1.39
N GLY A 148 -10.56 3.01 0.52
CA GLY A 148 -12.02 3.10 0.66
C GLY A 148 -12.46 4.52 0.95
N ASP A 149 -12.29 4.98 2.19
CA ASP A 149 -12.69 6.33 2.60
C ASP A 149 -11.61 7.38 2.37
N TYR A 150 -10.38 6.97 2.13
CA TYR A 150 -9.23 7.84 1.91
C TYR A 150 -8.25 7.19 0.92
N VAL A 151 -7.34 7.99 0.40
CA VAL A 151 -6.29 7.57 -0.54
C VAL A 151 -4.93 7.78 0.10
N LEU A 152 -4.05 6.80 -0.06
CA LEU A 152 -2.64 6.91 0.32
C LEU A 152 -1.75 7.03 -0.92
N TYR A 153 -0.71 7.86 -0.84
CA TYR A 153 0.26 8.03 -1.91
C TYR A 153 1.65 8.46 -1.39
N ALA A 154 2.69 8.27 -2.20
CA ALA A 154 4.05 8.71 -1.88
C ALA A 154 4.20 10.21 -2.06
N GLY A 155 4.50 10.93 -0.98
CA GLY A 155 4.97 12.29 -1.00
C GLY A 155 6.48 12.39 -0.78
N PRO A 156 7.08 13.60 -0.95
CA PRO A 156 8.51 13.84 -0.69
C PRO A 156 8.93 13.58 0.76
N ASP A 157 8.08 13.90 1.72
CA ASP A 157 8.40 13.82 3.15
C ASP A 157 7.90 12.55 3.83
N GLY A 158 7.09 11.72 3.15
CA GLY A 158 6.52 10.51 3.71
C GLY A 158 5.34 9.99 2.93
N LEU A 159 4.66 9.00 3.50
CA LEU A 159 3.37 8.53 3.00
C LEU A 159 2.30 9.58 3.36
N CYS A 160 1.58 10.02 2.36
CA CYS A 160 0.53 11.03 2.48
C CYS A 160 -0.85 10.38 2.40
N GLY A 161 -1.77 10.89 3.18
CA GLY A 161 -3.18 10.48 3.16
C GLY A 161 -4.06 11.66 2.79
N VAL A 162 -5.04 11.42 1.92
CA VAL A 162 -6.07 12.37 1.52
C VAL A 162 -7.43 11.77 1.81
N GLN A 163 -8.24 12.49 2.59
CA GLN A 163 -9.62 12.14 2.89
C GLN A 163 -10.51 13.36 2.71
N SER A 164 -11.44 13.27 1.78
CA SER A 164 -12.26 14.43 1.40
C SER A 164 -11.37 15.65 1.06
N ALA A 165 -11.65 16.82 1.61
CA ALA A 165 -10.87 18.03 1.36
C ALA A 165 -9.67 18.21 2.33
N THR A 166 -9.26 17.18 3.07
CA THR A 166 -8.16 17.24 4.03
C THR A 166 -7.05 16.27 3.66
N GLY A 167 -5.82 16.61 4.01
CA GLY A 167 -4.67 15.76 3.77
C GLY A 167 -3.58 15.94 4.83
N SER A 168 -2.81 14.89 5.04
CA SER A 168 -1.69 14.90 5.97
C SER A 168 -0.62 13.87 5.60
N VAL A 169 0.60 14.05 6.11
CA VAL A 169 1.65 13.03 6.06
C VAL A 169 1.42 12.04 7.20
N VAL A 170 0.93 10.85 6.89
CA VAL A 170 0.51 9.84 7.88
C VAL A 170 1.69 9.19 8.60
N THR A 171 2.87 9.19 7.99
CA THR A 171 4.11 8.69 8.61
C THR A 171 4.87 9.76 9.40
N LYS A 172 4.29 10.96 9.55
CA LYS A 172 4.89 12.03 10.35
C LYS A 172 4.98 11.60 11.82
N GLY A 173 6.19 11.59 12.35
CA GLY A 173 6.45 11.11 13.71
C GLY A 173 6.88 9.65 13.81
N LEU A 174 6.63 8.82 12.80
CA LEU A 174 7.13 7.44 12.73
C LEU A 174 8.54 7.40 12.16
N ILE A 175 8.77 8.11 11.04
CA ILE A 175 10.05 8.17 10.34
C ILE A 175 10.35 9.60 9.88
N SER A 176 11.63 9.92 9.75
CA SER A 176 12.04 11.20 9.18
C SER A 176 11.98 11.17 7.64
N ALA A 177 11.81 12.33 7.00
CA ALA A 177 11.85 12.45 5.53
C ALA A 177 13.16 11.92 4.93
N LYS A 178 14.29 12.07 5.63
CA LYS A 178 15.58 11.50 5.21
C LYS A 178 15.55 9.97 5.19
N GLN A 179 15.01 9.37 6.22
CA GLN A 179 14.86 7.91 6.34
C GLN A 179 13.85 7.38 5.31
N TRP A 180 12.73 8.09 5.11
CA TRP A 180 11.75 7.78 4.08
C TRP A 180 12.39 7.63 2.70
N ASN A 181 13.19 8.61 2.28
CA ASN A 181 13.83 8.59 0.98
C ASN A 181 14.99 7.57 0.88
N ALA A 182 15.67 7.25 2.00
CA ALA A 182 16.78 6.30 2.01
C ALA A 182 16.32 4.83 2.00
N ASP A 183 15.30 4.49 2.80
CA ASP A 183 14.96 3.10 3.12
C ASP A 183 13.71 2.60 2.37
N PHE A 184 12.81 3.50 1.96
CA PHE A 184 11.50 3.10 1.43
C PHE A 184 11.36 3.23 -0.10
N ASN A 185 12.36 3.82 -0.79
CA ASN A 185 12.37 3.98 -2.24
C ASN A 185 11.07 4.57 -2.83
N PRO A 186 10.61 5.75 -2.37
CA PRO A 186 9.27 6.25 -2.63
C PRO A 186 8.96 6.49 -4.11
N THR A 187 9.96 6.67 -4.97
CA THR A 187 9.81 6.92 -6.40
C THR A 187 9.63 5.66 -7.25
N THR A 188 9.90 4.48 -6.72
CA THR A 188 9.99 3.25 -7.54
C THR A 188 9.13 2.10 -7.07
N TYR A 189 8.60 2.13 -5.87
CA TYR A 189 7.78 1.05 -5.37
C TYR A 189 6.38 1.00 -6.02
N ARG A 190 5.76 -0.15 -5.95
CA ARG A 190 4.37 -0.38 -6.34
C ARG A 190 3.57 -0.77 -5.12
N ALA A 191 2.44 -0.11 -4.90
CA ALA A 191 1.63 -0.33 -3.72
C ALA A 191 0.25 -0.90 -4.04
N PHE A 192 -0.27 -1.65 -3.08
CA PHE A 192 -1.56 -2.31 -3.17
C PHE A 192 -2.24 -2.31 -1.81
N ARG A 193 -3.56 -2.33 -1.82
CA ARG A 193 -4.35 -2.58 -0.62
C ARG A 193 -4.47 -4.08 -0.37
N HIS A 194 -4.13 -4.50 0.84
CA HIS A 194 -4.44 -5.83 1.33
C HIS A 194 -5.18 -5.71 2.66
N GLU A 195 -6.43 -6.19 2.69
CA GLU A 195 -7.34 -5.94 3.81
C GLU A 195 -7.46 -4.45 4.12
N CYS A 196 -7.00 -4.03 5.30
CA CYS A 196 -6.95 -2.62 5.72
C CYS A 196 -5.54 -2.04 5.71
N THR A 197 -4.55 -2.75 5.16
CA THR A 197 -3.15 -2.33 5.14
C THR A 197 -2.73 -1.85 3.76
N TYR A 198 -1.76 -0.94 3.76
CA TYR A 198 -1.06 -0.49 2.56
C TYR A 198 0.22 -1.31 2.42
N VAL A 199 0.34 -2.07 1.34
CA VAL A 199 1.49 -2.94 1.08
C VAL A 199 2.25 -2.43 -0.12
N ALA A 200 3.51 -2.08 0.07
CA ALA A 200 4.38 -1.55 -0.96
C ALA A 200 5.52 -2.53 -1.27
N PHE A 201 5.86 -2.66 -2.55
CA PHE A 201 6.91 -3.54 -3.03
C PHE A 201 7.91 -2.75 -3.88
N HIS A 202 9.19 -2.95 -3.62
CA HIS A 202 10.31 -2.42 -4.41
C HIS A 202 11.22 -3.57 -4.87
N ALA A 203 12.27 -3.26 -5.62
CA ALA A 203 13.12 -4.29 -6.28
C ALA A 203 13.70 -5.35 -5.33
N SER A 204 14.02 -4.98 -4.09
CA SER A 204 14.69 -5.88 -3.11
C SER A 204 13.82 -6.28 -1.92
N GLY A 205 12.55 -5.90 -1.91
CA GLY A 205 11.68 -6.20 -0.78
C GLY A 205 10.40 -5.39 -0.82
N GLY A 206 9.94 -4.99 0.35
CA GLY A 206 8.74 -4.18 0.50
C GLY A 206 8.56 -3.70 1.93
N TRP A 207 7.43 -3.09 2.16
CA TRP A 207 7.00 -2.65 3.47
C TRP A 207 5.48 -2.60 3.56
N VAL A 208 4.98 -2.63 4.77
CA VAL A 208 3.56 -2.58 5.08
C VAL A 208 3.32 -1.43 6.03
N TYR A 209 2.29 -0.66 5.77
CA TYR A 209 1.75 0.34 6.68
C TYR A 209 0.36 -0.09 7.12
N ASP A 210 0.16 -0.26 8.42
CA ASP A 210 -1.14 -0.53 9.03
C ASP A 210 -1.66 0.75 9.70
N PRO A 211 -2.66 1.42 9.13
CA PRO A 211 -3.21 2.65 9.69
C PRO A 211 -3.94 2.47 11.03
N ARG A 212 -4.15 1.22 11.46
CA ARG A 212 -4.80 0.90 12.75
C ARG A 212 -3.80 0.76 13.90
N ALA A 213 -2.52 0.59 13.55
CA ALA A 213 -1.45 0.51 14.53
C ALA A 213 -0.90 1.91 14.81
N ASP A 214 -0.53 2.14 16.05
CA ASP A 214 0.07 3.41 16.48
C ASP A 214 1.59 3.45 16.16
N GLU A 215 2.42 3.07 17.14
CA GLU A 215 3.89 3.15 17.04
C GLU A 215 4.48 2.11 16.08
N ASP A 216 3.84 0.95 15.92
CA ASP A 216 4.31 -0.18 15.11
C ASP A 216 3.64 -0.26 13.72
N ALA A 217 3.16 0.88 13.23
CA ALA A 217 2.42 0.99 11.98
C ALA A 217 3.23 0.57 10.74
N LEU A 218 4.56 0.61 10.80
CA LEU A 218 5.45 0.29 9.67
C LEU A 218 6.23 -1.00 9.90
N SER A 219 6.12 -1.92 8.93
CA SER A 219 6.88 -3.18 8.91
C SER A 219 7.57 -3.35 7.57
N THR A 220 8.77 -3.90 7.54
CA THR A 220 9.51 -4.20 6.31
C THR A 220 9.33 -5.65 5.89
N LEU A 221 9.33 -5.90 4.60
CA LEU A 221 9.24 -7.22 3.98
C LEU A 221 10.53 -7.52 3.21
N THR A 222 11.10 -8.69 3.46
CA THR A 222 12.20 -9.21 2.64
C THR A 222 11.65 -10.21 1.63
N LEU A 223 11.89 -9.97 0.36
CA LEU A 223 11.44 -10.82 -0.73
C LEU A 223 12.63 -11.36 -1.52
N SER A 224 12.50 -12.57 -2.03
CA SER A 224 13.52 -13.21 -2.87
C SER A 224 13.52 -12.72 -4.32
N SER A 225 12.49 -12.02 -4.74
CA SER A 225 12.31 -11.54 -6.12
C SER A 225 11.42 -10.31 -6.15
N GLU A 226 11.63 -9.46 -7.14
CA GLU A 226 10.84 -8.27 -7.39
C GLU A 226 9.37 -8.59 -7.67
N VAL A 227 8.48 -7.77 -7.11
CA VAL A 227 7.04 -7.77 -7.42
C VAL A 227 6.78 -6.72 -8.50
N ARG A 228 6.38 -7.19 -9.68
CA ARG A 228 6.19 -6.33 -10.87
C ARG A 228 4.79 -5.76 -11.00
N GLY A 229 3.83 -6.30 -10.29
CA GLY A 229 2.44 -5.85 -10.33
C GLY A 229 1.60 -6.64 -9.35
N GLY A 230 0.36 -6.19 -9.15
CA GLY A 230 -0.58 -6.88 -8.29
C GLY A 230 -2.02 -6.52 -8.64
N TYR A 231 -2.92 -7.34 -8.17
CA TYR A 231 -4.36 -7.18 -8.34
C TYR A 231 -5.09 -7.70 -7.11
N ARG A 232 -5.91 -6.86 -6.51
CA ARG A 232 -6.83 -7.29 -5.46
C ARG A 232 -8.09 -7.81 -6.10
N ASN A 233 -8.37 -9.09 -5.92
CA ASN A 233 -9.56 -9.72 -6.47
C ASN A 233 -10.78 -9.35 -5.60
N PRO A 234 -11.79 -8.66 -6.13
CA PRO A 234 -12.96 -8.27 -5.35
C PRO A 234 -13.84 -9.45 -4.93
N LYS A 235 -13.71 -10.60 -5.60
CA LYS A 235 -14.52 -11.79 -5.32
C LYS A 235 -14.11 -12.50 -4.03
N ASP A 236 -12.81 -12.56 -3.74
CA ASP A 236 -12.26 -13.25 -2.56
C ASP A 236 -11.51 -12.30 -1.60
N GLY A 237 -11.39 -11.02 -1.97
CA GLY A 237 -10.68 -10.00 -1.19
C GLY A 237 -9.16 -10.16 -1.16
N GLN A 238 -8.61 -11.16 -1.85
CA GLN A 238 -7.19 -11.49 -1.79
C GLN A 238 -6.36 -10.65 -2.75
N LEU A 239 -5.14 -10.36 -2.32
CA LEU A 239 -4.14 -9.71 -3.15
C LEU A 239 -3.32 -10.79 -3.89
N TYR A 240 -3.32 -10.70 -5.21
CA TYR A 240 -2.46 -11.50 -6.09
C TYR A 240 -1.33 -10.63 -6.61
N ILE A 241 -0.11 -11.13 -6.56
CA ILE A 241 1.10 -10.41 -6.97
C ILE A 241 1.85 -11.17 -8.06
N ILE A 242 2.49 -10.44 -8.94
CA ILE A 242 3.32 -10.98 -10.02
C ILE A 242 4.77 -11.00 -9.54
N VAL A 243 5.31 -12.20 -9.31
CA VAL A 243 6.69 -12.41 -8.88
C VAL A 243 7.42 -13.18 -9.98
N GLY A 244 8.36 -12.51 -10.64
CA GLY A 244 8.96 -13.04 -11.87
C GLY A 244 7.88 -13.27 -12.95
N ASN A 245 7.71 -14.51 -13.41
CA ASN A 245 6.72 -14.89 -14.43
C ASN A 245 5.53 -15.67 -13.82
N LYS A 246 5.30 -15.55 -12.51
CA LYS A 246 4.24 -16.29 -11.80
C LYS A 246 3.33 -15.35 -11.04
N ILE A 247 2.04 -15.63 -11.10
CA ILE A 247 1.05 -15.01 -10.22
C ILE A 247 0.99 -15.81 -8.94
N LYS A 248 1.15 -15.13 -7.81
CA LYS A 248 1.10 -15.72 -6.47
C LYS A 248 0.10 -14.98 -5.61
N LYS A 249 -0.57 -15.71 -4.73
CA LYS A 249 -1.40 -15.10 -3.68
C LYS A 249 -0.47 -14.52 -2.62
N TYR A 250 -0.66 -13.26 -2.26
CA TYR A 250 0.03 -12.65 -1.13
C TYR A 250 -0.41 -13.34 0.16
N GLN A 251 0.52 -13.66 1.04
CA GLN A 251 0.29 -14.44 2.27
C GLN A 251 -0.38 -15.82 2.02
N GLY A 252 -0.28 -16.36 0.80
CA GLY A 252 -0.87 -17.65 0.44
C GLY A 252 -0.03 -18.88 0.79
N SER A 253 1.10 -18.72 1.46
CA SER A 253 1.93 -19.85 1.91
C SER A 253 1.34 -20.51 3.15
N ALA A 254 1.43 -21.83 3.23
CA ALA A 254 1.14 -22.57 4.45
C ALA A 254 2.23 -22.38 5.54
N THR A 255 3.38 -21.86 5.14
CA THR A 255 4.50 -21.58 6.05
C THR A 255 4.51 -20.09 6.36
N SER A 256 4.39 -19.72 7.62
CA SER A 256 4.49 -18.35 8.09
C SER A 256 5.90 -17.81 7.90
N ASN A 257 6.00 -16.52 7.62
CA ASN A 257 7.29 -15.83 7.50
C ASN A 257 7.94 -15.64 8.87
N THR A 258 9.26 -15.58 8.88
CA THR A 258 10.01 -15.22 10.08
C THR A 258 9.91 -13.71 10.31
N LEU A 259 9.37 -13.33 11.47
CA LEU A 259 9.42 -11.97 11.96
C LEU A 259 10.82 -11.69 12.53
N LYS A 260 11.35 -10.52 12.23
CA LYS A 260 12.52 -9.97 12.90
C LYS A 260 12.18 -8.57 13.39
N PHE A 261 12.11 -8.42 14.69
CA PHE A 261 11.80 -7.15 15.34
C PHE A 261 13.00 -6.72 16.18
N LYS A 262 13.32 -5.43 16.16
CA LYS A 262 14.28 -4.81 17.07
C LYS A 262 13.61 -3.57 17.68
N SER A 263 13.55 -3.51 19.02
CA SER A 263 12.96 -2.37 19.72
C SER A 263 13.74 -1.07 19.49
N LYS A 264 13.10 0.05 19.77
CA LYS A 264 13.80 1.31 20.03
C LYS A 264 14.70 1.16 21.27
N LYS A 265 15.60 2.10 21.44
CA LYS A 265 16.40 2.22 22.66
C LYS A 265 15.54 2.68 23.83
N PHE A 266 15.49 1.90 24.87
CA PHE A 266 14.91 2.29 26.16
C PHE A 266 16.02 2.87 27.03
N VAL A 267 15.92 4.15 27.37
CA VAL A 267 16.90 4.84 28.21
C VAL A 267 16.35 4.94 29.63
N THR A 268 17.05 4.36 30.58
CA THR A 268 16.70 4.42 31.99
C THR A 268 17.34 5.65 32.65
N PRO A 269 16.71 6.25 33.68
CA PRO A 269 17.26 7.44 34.37
C PRO A 269 18.63 7.19 35.03
N ALA A 270 18.88 5.95 35.43
CA ALA A 270 20.15 5.50 35.99
C ALA A 270 20.50 4.13 35.37
N PRO A 271 21.78 3.74 35.32
CA PRO A 271 22.16 2.41 34.88
C PRO A 271 21.48 1.33 35.74
N VAL A 272 20.81 0.38 35.09
CA VAL A 272 20.08 -0.73 35.74
C VAL A 272 20.56 -2.06 35.19
N SER A 273 20.30 -3.13 35.95
CA SER A 273 20.54 -4.48 35.48
C SER A 273 19.21 -5.14 35.13
N MET A 274 19.05 -5.56 33.87
CA MET A 274 17.93 -6.39 33.45
C MET A 274 18.29 -7.85 33.72
N GLY A 275 17.54 -8.49 34.62
CA GLY A 275 17.84 -9.85 35.08
C GLY A 275 17.21 -10.96 34.24
N TRP A 276 16.12 -10.66 33.53
CA TRP A 276 15.30 -11.67 32.90
C TRP A 276 14.73 -11.18 31.57
N VAL A 277 14.57 -12.13 30.65
CA VAL A 277 13.87 -11.93 29.38
C VAL A 277 12.91 -13.08 29.13
N SER A 278 11.70 -12.77 28.73
CA SER A 278 10.70 -13.76 28.30
C SER A 278 10.34 -13.57 26.84
N VAL A 279 9.96 -14.66 26.18
CA VAL A 279 9.38 -14.63 24.83
C VAL A 279 8.34 -15.72 24.70
N ASN A 280 7.12 -15.31 24.35
CA ASN A 280 6.01 -16.21 24.10
C ASN A 280 5.68 -16.23 22.60
N ALA A 281 5.65 -17.41 22.00
CA ALA A 281 5.36 -17.61 20.59
C ALA A 281 4.51 -18.87 20.39
N ALA A 282 3.70 -18.87 19.34
CA ALA A 282 2.96 -20.06 18.95
C ALA A 282 3.88 -21.10 18.29
N VAL A 283 4.91 -20.64 17.58
CA VAL A 283 5.86 -21.49 16.84
C VAL A 283 7.28 -21.24 17.30
N TYR A 284 8.02 -22.30 17.52
CA TYR A 284 9.46 -22.29 17.87
C TYR A 284 10.27 -22.98 16.77
N PRO A 285 11.56 -22.64 16.56
CA PRO A 285 12.43 -21.86 17.45
C PRO A 285 12.21 -20.33 17.37
N VAL A 286 12.57 -19.65 18.48
CA VAL A 286 12.63 -18.20 18.57
C VAL A 286 14.03 -17.79 19.04
N THR A 287 14.60 -16.78 18.42
CA THR A 287 15.87 -16.18 18.79
C THR A 287 15.66 -14.83 19.46
N VAL A 288 16.34 -14.62 20.58
CA VAL A 288 16.28 -13.36 21.34
C VAL A 288 17.70 -12.82 21.52
N LYS A 289 17.89 -11.54 21.19
CA LYS A 289 19.14 -10.81 21.42
C LYS A 289 18.84 -9.58 22.27
N VAL A 290 19.62 -9.37 23.31
CA VAL A 290 19.49 -8.19 24.18
C VAL A 290 20.79 -7.41 24.14
N TYR A 291 20.65 -6.11 23.94
CA TYR A 291 21.76 -5.16 23.87
C TYR A 291 21.68 -4.20 25.07
N GLY A 292 22.83 -3.89 25.66
CA GLY A 292 23.00 -2.85 26.66
C GLY A 292 24.09 -1.90 26.21
N ASP A 293 23.82 -0.58 26.21
CA ASP A 293 24.74 0.47 25.75
C ASP A 293 25.36 0.17 24.37
N GLY A 294 24.56 -0.42 23.48
CA GLY A 294 24.96 -0.81 22.13
C GLY A 294 25.72 -2.13 22.01
N ALA A 295 26.15 -2.75 23.13
CA ALA A 295 26.83 -4.03 23.14
C ALA A 295 25.86 -5.21 23.23
N LEU A 296 26.10 -6.29 22.48
CA LEU A 296 25.32 -7.52 22.58
C LEU A 296 25.64 -8.25 23.90
N LEU A 297 24.68 -8.23 24.82
CA LEU A 297 24.82 -8.85 26.16
C LEU A 297 24.32 -10.29 26.20
N ALA A 298 23.23 -10.59 25.49
CA ALA A 298 22.66 -11.91 25.45
C ALA A 298 22.17 -12.30 24.04
N HIS A 299 22.39 -13.58 23.70
CA HIS A 299 21.89 -14.21 22.49
C HIS A 299 21.39 -15.60 22.79
N TYR A 300 20.08 -15.78 22.81
CA TYR A 300 19.42 -17.03 23.12
C TYR A 300 18.64 -17.55 21.93
N THR A 301 18.63 -18.85 21.74
CA THR A 301 17.69 -19.57 20.87
C THR A 301 16.86 -20.50 21.75
N LEU A 302 15.55 -20.31 21.70
CA LEU A 302 14.58 -21.08 22.45
C LEU A 302 13.85 -22.05 21.52
N THR A 303 13.90 -23.34 21.83
CA THR A 303 13.14 -24.38 21.15
C THR A 303 12.10 -24.97 22.10
N LYS A 304 11.02 -25.57 21.57
CA LYS A 304 9.94 -26.17 22.36
C LYS A 304 9.69 -27.60 21.89
N SER A 305 9.57 -28.51 22.86
CA SER A 305 9.14 -29.89 22.62
C SER A 305 8.13 -30.29 23.70
N GLY A 306 6.88 -30.48 23.28
CA GLY A 306 5.75 -30.66 24.21
C GLY A 306 5.59 -29.43 25.13
N SER A 307 5.65 -29.67 26.44
CA SER A 307 5.54 -28.60 27.47
C SER A 307 6.91 -28.07 27.93
N THR A 308 7.99 -28.51 27.30
CA THR A 308 9.36 -28.21 27.75
C THR A 308 10.05 -27.31 26.75
N TYR A 309 10.75 -26.28 27.25
CA TYR A 309 11.57 -25.39 26.46
C TYR A 309 13.06 -25.73 26.65
N THR A 310 13.84 -25.63 25.59
CA THR A 310 15.28 -25.77 25.63
C THR A 310 15.94 -24.48 25.17
N GLN A 311 16.77 -23.91 26.05
CA GLN A 311 17.57 -22.73 25.78
C GLN A 311 18.95 -23.13 25.26
N ALA A 312 19.32 -22.60 24.10
CA ALA A 312 20.71 -22.58 23.63
C ALA A 312 21.24 -21.14 23.74
N THR A 313 22.43 -20.99 24.31
CA THR A 313 23.06 -19.70 24.57
C THR A 313 24.31 -19.55 23.72
N THR A 314 24.36 -18.47 22.91
CA THR A 314 25.54 -18.15 22.10
C THR A 314 26.39 -17.05 22.75
N VAL A 315 25.74 -16.09 23.42
CA VAL A 315 26.36 -14.97 24.13
C VAL A 315 25.63 -14.80 25.47
N PRO A 316 26.35 -14.65 26.59
CA PRO A 316 27.80 -14.90 26.77
C PRO A 316 28.13 -16.38 26.78
N SER A 317 29.36 -16.67 26.45
CA SER A 317 29.89 -18.02 26.61
C SER A 317 29.96 -18.36 28.11
N GLY A 318 29.35 -19.48 28.52
CA GLY A 318 29.42 -19.96 29.91
C GLY A 318 28.08 -19.98 30.67
N ILE A 319 27.01 -19.44 30.12
CA ILE A 319 25.65 -19.76 30.60
C ILE A 319 25.27 -21.09 29.98
N SER A 320 25.00 -22.09 30.85
CA SER A 320 24.68 -23.45 30.41
C SER A 320 23.35 -23.45 29.61
N ASN A 321 23.37 -24.16 28.49
CA ASN A 321 22.15 -24.56 27.82
C ASN A 321 21.31 -25.38 28.81
N GLY A 322 20.05 -25.06 28.94
CA GLY A 322 19.19 -25.66 29.95
C GLY A 322 17.78 -25.94 29.47
N THR A 323 17.13 -26.79 30.20
CA THR A 323 15.70 -27.10 30.03
C THR A 323 14.90 -26.18 30.94
N LEU A 324 13.90 -25.51 30.38
CA LEU A 324 13.05 -24.56 31.07
C LEU A 324 11.60 -25.08 31.08
N ARG A 325 10.87 -24.76 32.12
CA ARG A 325 9.42 -25.02 32.19
C ARG A 325 8.58 -23.88 31.60
N GLU A 326 9.10 -22.65 31.65
CA GLU A 326 8.52 -21.44 31.15
C GLU A 326 9.49 -20.80 30.14
N PRO A 327 9.00 -20.04 29.16
CA PRO A 327 9.87 -19.40 28.17
C PRO A 327 10.56 -18.14 28.72
N ILE A 328 11.16 -18.27 29.91
CA ILE A 328 11.81 -17.20 30.66
C ILE A 328 13.30 -17.54 30.83
N MET A 329 14.14 -16.65 30.34
CA MET A 329 15.58 -16.83 30.32
C MET A 329 16.28 -15.84 31.27
N ARG A 330 17.26 -16.29 31.99
CA ARG A 330 18.06 -15.44 32.86
C ARG A 330 19.11 -14.69 32.04
N MET A 331 19.19 -13.39 32.27
CA MET A 331 20.19 -12.53 31.67
C MET A 331 21.53 -12.61 32.41
N PRO A 332 22.66 -12.35 31.73
CA PRO A 332 23.94 -12.16 32.40
C PRO A 332 23.90 -10.92 33.30
N ALA A 333 24.71 -10.93 34.35
CA ALA A 333 24.86 -9.77 35.20
C ALA A 333 25.58 -8.65 34.43
N ALA A 334 24.82 -7.72 33.95
CA ALA A 334 25.28 -6.54 33.22
C ALA A 334 24.46 -5.32 33.66
N VAL A 335 25.10 -4.18 33.71
CA VAL A 335 24.48 -2.88 34.02
C VAL A 335 24.61 -2.01 32.82
N ALA A 336 23.51 -1.46 32.35
CA ALA A 336 23.46 -0.55 31.21
C ALA A 336 22.40 0.53 31.42
N GLN A 337 22.53 1.62 30.70
CA GLN A 337 21.55 2.69 30.71
C GLN A 337 20.66 2.66 29.47
N GLU A 338 21.16 2.20 28.34
CA GLU A 338 20.40 2.04 27.09
C GLU A 338 20.14 0.55 26.87
N TRP A 339 18.89 0.17 26.70
CA TRP A 339 18.50 -1.22 26.44
C TRP A 339 17.76 -1.36 25.13
N GLU A 340 18.09 -2.40 24.35
CA GLU A 340 17.37 -2.81 23.14
C GLU A 340 17.16 -4.31 23.16
N ILE A 341 16.02 -4.77 22.68
CA ILE A 341 15.72 -6.18 22.47
C ILE A 341 15.44 -6.46 21.01
N GLN A 342 16.00 -7.54 20.48
CA GLN A 342 15.71 -8.04 19.15
C GLN A 342 15.18 -9.46 19.27
N VAL A 343 14.05 -9.72 18.63
CA VAL A 343 13.44 -11.06 18.54
C VAL A 343 13.32 -11.49 17.09
N GLU A 344 13.52 -12.79 16.85
CA GLU A 344 13.40 -13.36 15.52
C GLU A 344 12.74 -14.74 15.63
N GLY A 345 11.64 -14.94 14.93
CA GLY A 345 10.85 -16.17 14.98
C GLY A 345 9.54 -16.05 14.21
N THR A 346 8.70 -17.04 14.37
CA THR A 346 7.39 -17.10 13.71
C THR A 346 6.31 -17.06 14.77
N ASP A 347 5.24 -16.28 14.51
CA ASP A 347 4.07 -16.15 15.40
C ASP A 347 4.47 -15.81 16.84
N ILE A 348 5.30 -14.77 17.01
CA ILE A 348 5.69 -14.23 18.32
C ILE A 348 4.53 -13.39 18.84
N ASN A 349 4.01 -13.75 20.02
CA ASN A 349 2.89 -13.08 20.63
C ASN A 349 3.34 -11.96 21.58
N GLU A 350 4.41 -12.23 22.33
CA GLU A 350 4.85 -11.34 23.40
C GLU A 350 6.32 -11.55 23.72
N PHE A 351 6.98 -10.49 24.11
CA PHE A 351 8.31 -10.54 24.73
C PHE A 351 8.43 -9.43 25.77
N CYS A 352 9.18 -9.72 26.84
CA CYS A 352 9.38 -8.82 27.94
C CYS A 352 10.82 -8.86 28.43
N LEU A 353 11.35 -7.71 28.83
CA LEU A 353 12.65 -7.55 29.48
C LEU A 353 12.42 -6.91 30.86
N ALA A 354 12.87 -7.57 31.92
CA ALA A 354 12.57 -7.17 33.28
C ALA A 354 13.79 -7.27 34.21
N GLN A 355 13.76 -6.53 35.30
CA GLN A 355 14.80 -6.59 36.33
C GLN A 355 14.62 -7.82 37.22
N SER A 356 13.38 -8.20 37.49
CA SER A 356 13.03 -9.36 38.32
C SER A 356 12.09 -10.34 37.63
N MET A 357 12.07 -11.57 38.13
CA MET A 357 11.15 -12.59 37.64
C MET A 357 9.70 -12.30 38.00
N ASP A 358 9.48 -11.58 39.09
CA ASP A 358 8.14 -11.22 39.56
C ASP A 358 7.49 -10.17 38.64
N GLU A 359 8.27 -9.27 38.06
CA GLU A 359 7.79 -8.33 37.05
C GLU A 359 7.28 -9.04 35.79
N ILE A 360 8.02 -10.07 35.31
CA ILE A 360 7.58 -10.88 34.14
C ILE A 360 6.26 -11.60 34.40
N ARG A 361 6.04 -12.07 35.63
CA ARG A 361 4.83 -12.81 35.98
C ARG A 361 3.61 -11.92 36.23
N GLN A 362 3.82 -10.62 36.37
CA GLN A 362 2.75 -9.63 36.54
C GLN A 362 2.35 -8.92 35.25
N SER A 363 3.18 -9.00 34.19
CA SER A 363 2.90 -8.54 32.83
C SER A 363 2.08 -9.58 32.08
#